data_bc70534638342e340b3bd7abb4842bb7
#
_entry.id   bc70534638342e340b3bd7abb4842bb7
#
_cell.length_a   1.000
_cell.length_b   1.000
_cell.length_c   1.000
_cell.angle_alpha   90.00
_cell.angle_beta   90.00
_cell.angle_gamma   90.00
#
_symmetry.space_group_name_H-M   'P 1'
#
loop_
_entity.id
_entity.type
_entity.pdbx_description
1 polymer ?
#
loop_
_entity_poly.entity_id
_entity_poly.type
_entity_poly.pdbx_seq_one_letter_code
_entity_poly.pdbx_strand_id
1 'polypeptide(L)'
;MSKKPTVLMILDGYGLNDKKEGNAVYLAKTPVMDKLMAEYPFVKGNASGLAVGLPDGQMGNSEVGHMNMGAGRIVYQELTRITKEIQDGDFFKNEALLAAMKNAKENNSAVHFMGLLSDGGVHSHNTHLYGLLEMAKREGVEKVYVHCFLDGRDTPPASGKEFVEALEAEMKKIGVGEIATCLLYTSPSP
;
A
#
# COMPACT_ATOMS: atom_id res chain seq x y z
N MET A 1 -17.49 43.27 -2.88
CA MET A 1 -18.29 42.17 -2.32
C MET A 1 -17.66 41.75 -0.99
N SER A 2 -18.44 41.77 0.10
CA SER A 2 -17.96 41.31 1.40
C SER A 2 -17.77 39.78 1.31
N LYS A 3 -16.57 39.28 1.63
CA LYS A 3 -16.28 37.83 1.71
C LYS A 3 -17.09 37.27 2.88
N LYS A 4 -17.95 36.30 2.62
CA LYS A 4 -18.62 35.55 3.68
C LYS A 4 -17.64 34.48 4.21
N PRO A 5 -17.39 34.44 5.52
CA PRO A 5 -16.52 33.40 6.08
C PRO A 5 -17.16 32.00 5.94
N THR A 6 -16.36 31.02 5.65
CA THR A 6 -16.76 29.59 5.67
C THR A 6 -15.96 28.90 6.76
N VAL A 7 -16.64 28.12 7.59
CA VAL A 7 -16.02 27.33 8.65
C VAL A 7 -16.11 25.86 8.28
N LEU A 8 -14.97 25.17 8.23
CA LEU A 8 -14.88 23.72 8.17
C LEU A 8 -14.57 23.21 9.59
N MET A 9 -15.49 22.46 10.16
CA MET A 9 -15.28 21.85 11.48
C MET A 9 -15.08 20.33 11.31
N ILE A 10 -13.92 19.85 11.68
CA ILE A 10 -13.56 18.42 11.62
C ILE A 10 -13.64 17.84 13.03
N LEU A 11 -14.56 16.90 13.22
CA LEU A 11 -14.70 16.14 14.47
C LEU A 11 -13.95 14.84 14.32
N ASP A 12 -12.63 14.90 14.47
CA ASP A 12 -11.75 13.75 14.29
C ASP A 12 -12.07 12.64 15.29
N GLY A 13 -12.16 11.41 14.80
CA GLY A 13 -12.60 10.25 15.59
C GLY A 13 -14.11 10.14 15.83
N TYR A 14 -14.93 11.11 15.37
CA TYR A 14 -16.38 11.05 15.49
C TYR A 14 -16.96 10.22 14.33
N GLY A 15 -17.02 8.89 14.52
CA GLY A 15 -17.52 7.95 13.52
C GLY A 15 -18.99 7.59 13.71
N LEU A 16 -19.62 7.16 12.64
CA LEU A 16 -20.99 6.64 12.66
C LEU A 16 -20.97 5.12 12.83
N ASN A 17 -21.68 4.61 13.82
CA ASN A 17 -21.83 3.18 14.06
C ASN A 17 -23.21 2.93 14.68
N ASP A 18 -23.97 1.98 14.11
CA ASP A 18 -25.31 1.64 14.57
C ASP A 18 -25.28 0.73 15.84
N LYS A 19 -24.13 0.17 16.19
CA LYS A 19 -23.96 -0.62 17.41
C LYS A 19 -24.00 0.31 18.63
N LYS A 20 -24.78 -0.07 19.63
CA LYS A 20 -24.94 0.71 20.88
C LYS A 20 -23.86 0.41 21.91
N GLU A 21 -23.47 -0.86 22.01
CA GLU A 21 -22.50 -1.32 22.98
C GLU A 21 -21.11 -0.71 22.72
N GLY A 22 -20.52 -0.09 23.74
CA GLY A 22 -19.22 0.56 23.63
C GLY A 22 -19.18 1.82 22.75
N ASN A 23 -20.33 2.32 22.27
CA ASN A 23 -20.41 3.47 21.36
C ASN A 23 -20.76 4.75 22.13
N ALA A 24 -19.72 5.49 22.52
CA ALA A 24 -19.89 6.74 23.26
C ALA A 24 -20.67 7.81 22.48
N VAL A 25 -20.49 7.89 21.17
CA VAL A 25 -21.22 8.82 20.28
C VAL A 25 -22.72 8.51 20.30
N TYR A 26 -23.10 7.24 20.17
CA TYR A 26 -24.50 6.83 20.20
C TYR A 26 -25.17 7.03 21.55
N LEU A 27 -24.43 6.81 22.64
CA LEU A 27 -24.96 6.89 24.00
C LEU A 27 -25.01 8.32 24.55
N ALA A 28 -24.26 9.24 23.93
CA ALA A 28 -24.24 10.64 24.33
C ALA A 28 -25.54 11.38 23.96
N LYS A 29 -25.86 12.43 24.72
CA LYS A 29 -26.94 13.34 24.36
C LYS A 29 -26.40 14.39 23.40
N THR A 30 -26.73 14.28 22.11
CA THR A 30 -26.19 15.09 21.03
C THR A 30 -27.27 15.90 20.27
N PRO A 31 -28.11 16.69 20.97
CA PRO A 31 -29.31 17.30 20.37
C PRO A 31 -28.98 18.25 19.20
N VAL A 32 -27.80 18.88 19.22
CA VAL A 32 -27.38 19.76 18.11
C VAL A 32 -26.98 18.94 16.89
N MET A 33 -26.17 17.88 17.07
CA MET A 33 -25.78 16.99 15.98
C MET A 33 -26.98 16.25 15.39
N ASP A 34 -27.88 15.77 16.25
CA ASP A 34 -29.11 15.09 15.83
C ASP A 34 -29.95 16.01 14.94
N LYS A 35 -30.12 17.27 15.35
CA LYS A 35 -30.82 18.28 14.57
C LYS A 35 -30.12 18.59 13.25
N LEU A 36 -28.78 18.77 13.26
CA LEU A 36 -28.03 19.05 12.04
C LEU A 36 -28.14 17.91 11.02
N MET A 37 -28.06 16.66 11.47
CA MET A 37 -28.20 15.49 10.60
C MET A 37 -29.62 15.33 10.04
N ALA A 38 -30.63 15.77 10.78
CA ALA A 38 -32.03 15.65 10.36
C ALA A 38 -32.50 16.78 9.41
N GLU A 39 -32.00 18.00 9.61
CA GLU A 39 -32.53 19.19 8.94
C GLU A 39 -31.64 19.71 7.80
N TYR A 40 -30.37 19.31 7.74
CA TYR A 40 -29.42 19.78 6.75
C TYR A 40 -28.92 18.66 5.83
N PRO A 41 -28.36 18.99 4.66
CA PRO A 41 -27.78 17.99 3.77
C PRO A 41 -26.72 17.18 4.49
N PHE A 42 -26.88 15.85 4.48
CA PHE A 42 -26.02 14.90 5.17
C PHE A 42 -25.64 13.75 4.23
N VAL A 43 -24.37 13.36 4.26
CA VAL A 43 -23.85 12.23 3.48
C VAL A 43 -22.83 11.46 4.33
N LYS A 44 -22.90 10.12 4.22
CA LYS A 44 -21.90 9.23 4.84
C LYS A 44 -20.71 9.08 3.91
N GLY A 45 -19.51 9.31 4.41
CA GLY A 45 -18.25 9.08 3.71
C GLY A 45 -17.52 7.86 4.27
N ASN A 46 -16.76 7.18 3.44
CA ASN A 46 -15.83 6.16 3.89
C ASN A 46 -14.54 6.79 4.42
N ALA A 47 -14.04 6.28 5.55
CA ALA A 47 -12.82 6.76 6.20
C ALA A 47 -11.74 5.67 6.30
N SER A 48 -11.80 4.62 5.47
CA SER A 48 -10.88 3.48 5.49
C SER A 48 -10.59 2.93 4.10
N GLY A 49 -9.55 2.14 3.98
CA GLY A 49 -9.19 1.41 2.77
C GLY A 49 -8.94 2.31 1.57
N LEU A 50 -9.27 1.82 0.39
CA LEU A 50 -9.02 2.50 -0.89
C LEU A 50 -9.70 3.88 -0.99
N ALA A 51 -10.80 4.08 -0.27
CA ALA A 51 -11.52 5.36 -0.26
C ALA A 51 -10.70 6.51 0.35
N VAL A 52 -9.66 6.20 1.11
CA VAL A 52 -8.73 7.17 1.70
C VAL A 52 -7.27 6.93 1.27
N GLY A 53 -7.05 6.10 0.27
CA GLY A 53 -5.72 5.86 -0.30
C GLY A 53 -4.88 4.82 0.45
N LEU A 54 -5.49 4.02 1.31
CA LEU A 54 -4.87 2.91 2.03
C LEU A 54 -5.20 1.56 1.36
N PRO A 55 -4.46 0.49 1.67
CA PRO A 55 -4.83 -0.87 1.27
C PRO A 55 -6.25 -1.22 1.69
N ASP A 56 -6.90 -2.09 0.92
CA ASP A 56 -8.26 -2.53 1.23
C ASP A 56 -8.32 -3.20 2.62
N GLY A 57 -9.39 -2.91 3.36
CA GLY A 57 -9.57 -3.41 4.74
C GLY A 57 -8.74 -2.67 5.81
N GLN A 58 -7.81 -1.81 5.45
CA GLN A 58 -7.04 -1.04 6.42
C GLN A 58 -7.86 0.11 6.99
N MET A 59 -7.86 0.23 8.33
CA MET A 59 -8.52 1.34 9.03
C MET A 59 -7.82 2.66 8.71
N GLY A 60 -8.62 3.70 8.45
CA GLY A 60 -8.10 5.05 8.25
C GLY A 60 -7.51 5.67 9.51
N ASN A 61 -6.81 6.77 9.31
CA ASN A 61 -6.25 7.58 10.39
C ASN A 61 -6.38 9.07 10.07
N SER A 62 -6.07 9.90 11.05
CA SER A 62 -6.20 11.36 10.93
C SER A 62 -5.34 11.93 9.81
N GLU A 63 -4.12 11.42 9.64
CA GLU A 63 -3.16 11.92 8.64
C GLU A 63 -3.71 11.75 7.21
N VAL A 64 -4.10 10.54 6.83
CA VAL A 64 -4.64 10.31 5.48
C VAL A 64 -5.98 11.01 5.27
N GLY A 65 -6.84 11.09 6.30
CA GLY A 65 -8.12 11.79 6.22
C GLY A 65 -7.95 13.28 5.94
N HIS A 66 -7.10 13.96 6.71
CA HIS A 66 -6.82 15.38 6.52
C HIS A 66 -6.09 15.65 5.19
N MET A 67 -5.18 14.75 4.79
CA MET A 67 -4.51 14.84 3.49
C MET A 67 -5.52 14.83 2.34
N ASN A 68 -6.46 13.88 2.35
CA ASN A 68 -7.50 13.78 1.31
C ASN A 68 -8.43 14.98 1.29
N MET A 69 -8.86 15.47 2.46
CA MET A 69 -9.68 16.69 2.56
C MET A 69 -8.94 17.92 2.02
N GLY A 70 -7.66 18.09 2.40
CA GLY A 70 -6.84 19.20 1.93
C GLY A 70 -6.54 19.15 0.43
N ALA A 71 -6.32 17.97 -0.12
CA ALA A 71 -6.07 17.76 -1.55
C ALA A 71 -7.34 17.79 -2.41
N GLY A 72 -8.54 17.65 -1.81
CA GLY A 72 -9.80 17.53 -2.54
C GLY A 72 -9.90 16.29 -3.43
N ARG A 73 -9.10 15.28 -3.17
CA ARG A 73 -9.05 13.99 -3.90
C ARG A 73 -8.45 12.90 -3.04
N ILE A 74 -8.61 11.65 -3.45
CA ILE A 74 -7.91 10.53 -2.82
C ILE A 74 -6.40 10.65 -3.12
N VAL A 75 -5.59 10.67 -2.06
CA VAL A 75 -4.12 10.61 -2.13
C VAL A 75 -3.71 9.20 -1.73
N TYR A 76 -3.33 8.40 -2.70
CA TYR A 76 -2.87 7.04 -2.44
C TYR A 76 -1.53 7.06 -1.71
N GLN A 77 -1.44 6.32 -0.62
CA GLN A 77 -0.16 6.04 0.04
C GLN A 77 0.74 5.22 -0.88
N GLU A 78 2.06 5.33 -0.73
CA GLU A 78 3.03 4.75 -1.68
C GLU A 78 2.79 3.26 -1.96
N LEU A 79 2.56 2.46 -0.91
CA LEU A 79 2.25 1.04 -1.07
C LEU A 79 1.03 0.81 -1.97
N THR A 80 -0.06 1.51 -1.65
CA THR A 80 -1.33 1.40 -2.40
C THR A 80 -1.17 1.92 -3.83
N ARG A 81 -0.41 3.01 -4.00
CA ARG A 81 -0.13 3.59 -5.31
C ARG A 81 0.61 2.60 -6.21
N ILE A 82 1.69 1.99 -5.71
CA ILE A 82 2.47 1.01 -6.48
C ILE A 82 1.61 -0.21 -6.81
N THR A 83 0.86 -0.74 -5.83
CA THR A 83 -0.06 -1.86 -6.06
C THR A 83 -1.06 -1.53 -7.17
N LYS A 84 -1.66 -0.34 -7.13
CA LYS A 84 -2.61 0.12 -8.13
C LYS A 84 -1.96 0.28 -9.51
N GLU A 85 -0.78 0.89 -9.59
CA GLU A 85 -0.04 1.04 -10.85
C GLU A 85 0.29 -0.32 -11.50
N ILE A 86 0.59 -1.35 -10.69
CA ILE A 86 0.80 -2.71 -11.20
C ILE A 86 -0.51 -3.26 -11.77
N GLN A 87 -1.64 -3.10 -11.06
CA GLN A 87 -2.95 -3.58 -11.49
C GLN A 87 -3.44 -2.87 -12.77
N ASP A 88 -3.27 -1.56 -12.84
CA ASP A 88 -3.67 -0.73 -13.98
C ASP A 88 -2.70 -0.86 -15.18
N GLY A 89 -1.50 -1.40 -14.96
CA GLY A 89 -0.46 -1.57 -15.97
C GLY A 89 0.46 -0.36 -16.16
N ASP A 90 0.27 0.72 -15.44
CA ASP A 90 1.11 1.92 -15.53
C ASP A 90 2.51 1.70 -14.95
N PHE A 91 2.64 0.81 -13.96
CA PHE A 91 3.92 0.38 -13.42
C PHE A 91 4.90 -0.06 -14.53
N PHE A 92 4.41 -0.78 -15.54
CA PHE A 92 5.21 -1.29 -16.64
C PHE A 92 5.63 -0.22 -17.66
N LYS A 93 5.23 1.03 -17.44
CA LYS A 93 5.63 2.20 -18.24
C LYS A 93 6.63 3.09 -17.50
N ASN A 94 7.05 2.71 -16.28
CA ASN A 94 7.98 3.50 -15.48
C ASN A 94 9.34 3.62 -16.18
N GLU A 95 9.68 4.84 -16.59
CA GLU A 95 10.86 5.13 -17.41
C GLU A 95 12.17 4.73 -16.73
N ALA A 96 12.28 4.93 -15.41
CA ALA A 96 13.50 4.59 -14.66
C ALA A 96 13.72 3.07 -14.59
N LEU A 97 12.66 2.32 -14.36
CA LEU A 97 12.72 0.85 -14.34
C LEU A 97 13.02 0.30 -15.74
N LEU A 98 12.35 0.83 -16.76
CA LEU A 98 12.60 0.45 -18.17
C LEU A 98 14.03 0.75 -18.58
N ALA A 99 14.59 1.90 -18.18
CA ALA A 99 15.98 2.23 -18.47
C ALA A 99 16.96 1.23 -17.84
N ALA A 100 16.69 0.77 -16.61
CA ALA A 100 17.51 -0.26 -15.96
C ALA A 100 17.44 -1.60 -16.68
N MET A 101 16.24 -2.04 -17.08
CA MET A 101 16.05 -3.27 -17.86
C MET A 101 16.77 -3.20 -19.22
N LYS A 102 16.61 -2.09 -19.91
CA LYS A 102 17.25 -1.83 -21.20
C LYS A 102 18.78 -1.86 -21.07
N ASN A 103 19.33 -1.18 -20.07
CA ASN A 103 20.77 -1.17 -19.81
C ASN A 103 21.32 -2.59 -19.57
N ALA A 104 20.62 -3.40 -18.77
CA ALA A 104 21.03 -4.77 -18.51
C ALA A 104 21.04 -5.62 -19.80
N LYS A 105 20.02 -5.48 -20.62
CA LYS A 105 19.88 -6.21 -21.88
C LYS A 105 20.97 -5.80 -22.89
N GLU A 106 21.21 -4.51 -23.09
CA GLU A 106 22.19 -3.98 -24.04
C GLU A 106 23.63 -4.37 -23.67
N ASN A 107 23.93 -4.47 -22.38
CA ASN A 107 25.25 -4.85 -21.87
C ASN A 107 25.39 -6.34 -21.54
N ASN A 108 24.38 -7.16 -21.83
CA ASN A 108 24.33 -8.58 -21.46
C ASN A 108 24.65 -8.81 -19.97
N SER A 109 24.26 -7.87 -19.13
CA SER A 109 24.46 -7.89 -17.69
C SER A 109 23.20 -8.40 -16.94
N ALA A 110 23.28 -8.51 -15.63
CA ALA A 110 22.19 -8.97 -14.80
C ALA A 110 21.43 -7.80 -14.16
N VAL A 111 20.15 -8.03 -13.88
CA VAL A 111 19.35 -7.21 -12.97
C VAL A 111 19.30 -7.88 -11.61
N HIS A 112 19.53 -7.12 -10.57
CA HIS A 112 19.48 -7.58 -9.20
C HIS A 112 18.38 -6.84 -8.44
N PHE A 113 17.38 -7.57 -7.97
CA PHE A 113 16.37 -7.05 -7.06
C PHE A 113 16.73 -7.40 -5.63
N MET A 114 16.58 -6.47 -4.72
CA MET A 114 16.85 -6.70 -3.30
C MET A 114 15.82 -5.99 -2.43
N GLY A 115 15.37 -6.65 -1.39
CA GLY A 115 14.38 -6.07 -0.47
C GLY A 115 13.78 -7.08 0.48
N LEU A 116 12.91 -6.58 1.34
CA LEU A 116 12.18 -7.37 2.31
C LEU A 116 11.13 -8.22 1.60
N LEU A 117 11.18 -9.54 1.81
CA LEU A 117 10.28 -10.51 1.20
C LEU A 117 9.18 -10.92 2.17
N SER A 118 8.06 -10.22 2.13
CA SER A 118 6.85 -10.54 2.88
C SER A 118 5.61 -9.85 2.29
N ASP A 119 4.45 -10.16 2.83
CA ASP A 119 3.17 -9.51 2.56
C ASP A 119 2.74 -8.52 3.66
N GLY A 120 3.62 -8.22 4.59
CA GLY A 120 3.34 -7.33 5.73
C GLY A 120 2.88 -5.93 5.35
N GLY A 121 3.34 -5.42 4.20
CA GLY A 121 2.84 -4.16 3.64
C GLY A 121 3.23 -2.90 4.42
N VAL A 122 4.23 -2.99 5.31
CA VAL A 122 4.75 -1.85 6.06
C VAL A 122 5.96 -1.25 5.34
N HIS A 123 6.95 -2.07 5.02
CA HIS A 123 8.19 -1.65 4.35
C HIS A 123 8.26 -2.11 2.90
N SER A 124 7.59 -3.19 2.56
CA SER A 124 7.50 -3.74 1.20
C SER A 124 6.28 -4.65 1.07
N HIS A 125 6.01 -5.10 -0.15
CA HIS A 125 5.02 -6.13 -0.40
C HIS A 125 5.52 -7.05 -1.52
N ASN A 126 5.43 -8.37 -1.33
CA ASN A 126 5.92 -9.38 -2.28
C ASN A 126 5.33 -9.22 -3.69
N THR A 127 4.07 -8.78 -3.81
CA THR A 127 3.43 -8.53 -5.12
C THR A 127 4.14 -7.46 -5.95
N HIS A 128 4.83 -6.50 -5.31
CA HIS A 128 5.63 -5.50 -6.02
C HIS A 128 6.88 -6.13 -6.65
N LEU A 129 7.51 -7.08 -5.95
CA LEU A 129 8.60 -7.87 -6.51
C LEU A 129 8.12 -8.72 -7.70
N TYR A 130 6.93 -9.32 -7.60
CA TYR A 130 6.34 -10.06 -8.72
C TYR A 130 6.09 -9.16 -9.93
N GLY A 131 5.67 -7.92 -9.70
CA GLY A 131 5.57 -6.90 -10.76
C GLY A 131 6.91 -6.58 -11.43
N LEU A 132 8.00 -6.51 -10.66
CA LEU A 132 9.35 -6.31 -11.20
C LEU A 132 9.84 -7.51 -12.02
N LEU A 133 9.58 -8.74 -11.56
CA LEU A 133 9.88 -9.97 -12.32
C LEU A 133 9.11 -10.02 -13.64
N GLU A 134 7.82 -9.71 -13.59
CA GLU A 134 6.98 -9.62 -14.79
C GLU A 134 7.49 -8.56 -15.76
N MET A 135 7.93 -7.38 -15.26
CA MET A 135 8.55 -6.35 -16.09
C MET A 135 9.83 -6.87 -16.76
N ALA A 136 10.71 -7.51 -16.00
CA ALA A 136 11.94 -8.08 -16.54
C ALA A 136 11.66 -9.10 -17.65
N LYS A 137 10.63 -9.93 -17.45
CA LYS A 137 10.17 -10.89 -18.47
C LYS A 137 9.67 -10.20 -19.74
N ARG A 138 8.83 -9.18 -19.59
CA ARG A 138 8.29 -8.40 -20.75
C ARG A 138 9.38 -7.72 -21.54
N GLU A 139 10.40 -7.19 -20.85
CA GLU A 139 11.55 -6.53 -21.47
C GLU A 139 12.59 -7.52 -22.02
N GLY A 140 12.44 -8.82 -21.78
CA GLY A 140 13.33 -9.86 -22.27
C GLY A 140 14.70 -9.85 -21.59
N VAL A 141 14.75 -9.52 -20.29
CA VAL A 141 15.94 -9.65 -19.45
C VAL A 141 16.04 -11.10 -18.96
N GLU A 142 17.11 -11.80 -19.32
CA GLU A 142 17.28 -13.21 -18.99
C GLU A 142 17.95 -13.44 -17.64
N LYS A 143 18.89 -12.55 -17.26
CA LYS A 143 19.68 -12.67 -16.04
C LYS A 143 19.07 -11.80 -14.93
N VAL A 144 18.19 -12.39 -14.13
CA VAL A 144 17.49 -11.70 -13.04
C VAL A 144 17.74 -12.43 -11.73
N TYR A 145 18.28 -11.73 -10.75
CA TYR A 145 18.64 -12.27 -9.44
C TYR A 145 17.91 -11.54 -8.32
N VAL A 146 17.38 -12.28 -7.36
CA VAL A 146 16.70 -11.73 -6.20
C VAL A 146 17.50 -12.00 -4.93
N HIS A 147 17.71 -10.95 -4.16
CA HIS A 147 18.32 -10.99 -2.84
C HIS A 147 17.22 -10.79 -1.80
N CYS A 148 16.77 -11.89 -1.20
CA CYS A 148 15.67 -11.90 -0.27
C CYS A 148 16.14 -11.50 1.13
N PHE A 149 15.56 -10.46 1.69
CA PHE A 149 15.66 -10.15 3.11
C PHE A 149 14.38 -10.66 3.78
N LEU A 150 14.53 -11.63 4.69
CA LEU A 150 13.38 -12.22 5.35
C LEU A 150 12.84 -11.29 6.43
N ASP A 151 11.53 -11.25 6.53
CA ASP A 151 10.79 -10.54 7.57
C ASP A 151 10.66 -11.41 8.84
N GLY A 152 10.18 -10.84 9.87
CA GLY A 152 9.94 -11.50 11.16
C GLY A 152 9.47 -10.48 12.20
N ARG A 153 9.25 -9.25 11.73
CA ARG A 153 8.73 -8.12 12.50
C ARG A 153 7.30 -7.77 12.09
N ASP A 154 7.06 -7.57 10.78
CA ASP A 154 5.76 -7.19 10.24
C ASP A 154 4.91 -8.43 9.92
N THR A 155 5.55 -9.58 9.85
CA THR A 155 4.95 -10.91 9.69
C THR A 155 5.47 -11.87 10.76
N PRO A 156 4.82 -13.03 10.98
CA PRO A 156 5.27 -14.01 11.97
C PRO A 156 6.74 -14.42 11.76
N PRO A 157 7.57 -14.52 12.81
CA PRO A 157 9.01 -14.79 12.69
C PRO A 157 9.37 -16.09 11.95
N ALA A 158 8.47 -17.06 11.90
CA ALA A 158 8.68 -18.35 11.24
C ALA A 158 8.14 -18.40 9.79
N SER A 159 7.51 -17.32 9.27
CA SER A 159 6.86 -17.32 7.96
C SER A 159 7.81 -17.15 6.75
N GLY A 160 9.08 -16.84 6.99
CA GLY A 160 10.04 -16.57 5.91
C GLY A 160 10.16 -17.71 4.87
N LYS A 161 10.07 -18.97 5.29
CA LYS A 161 10.08 -20.11 4.38
C LYS A 161 8.92 -20.07 3.39
N GLU A 162 7.72 -19.78 3.85
CA GLU A 162 6.52 -19.73 3.02
C GLU A 162 6.63 -18.63 1.94
N PHE A 163 7.21 -17.49 2.29
CA PHE A 163 7.43 -16.41 1.33
C PHE A 163 8.48 -16.74 0.28
N VAL A 164 9.53 -17.49 0.66
CA VAL A 164 10.54 -17.98 -0.30
C VAL A 164 9.92 -18.99 -1.25
N GLU A 165 9.18 -19.98 -0.76
CA GLU A 165 8.49 -20.97 -1.57
C GLU A 165 7.46 -20.30 -2.53
N ALA A 166 6.74 -19.29 -2.06
CA ALA A 166 5.81 -18.51 -2.89
C ALA A 166 6.55 -17.73 -4.00
N LEU A 167 7.71 -17.16 -3.69
CA LEU A 167 8.54 -16.47 -4.67
C LEU A 167 9.07 -17.43 -5.74
N GLU A 168 9.58 -18.60 -5.35
CA GLU A 168 10.06 -19.63 -6.28
C GLU A 168 8.94 -20.10 -7.23
N ALA A 169 7.73 -20.29 -6.67
CA ALA A 169 6.56 -20.65 -7.47
C ALA A 169 6.20 -19.56 -8.49
N GLU A 170 6.24 -18.29 -8.08
CA GLU A 170 5.92 -17.17 -8.98
C GLU A 170 7.00 -16.95 -10.03
N MET A 171 8.30 -17.08 -9.69
CA MET A 171 9.40 -17.07 -10.66
C MET A 171 9.25 -18.16 -11.71
N LYS A 172 8.89 -19.37 -11.29
CA LYS A 172 8.64 -20.50 -12.21
C LYS A 172 7.46 -20.22 -13.14
N LYS A 173 6.41 -19.61 -12.64
CA LYS A 173 5.21 -19.25 -13.40
C LYS A 173 5.52 -18.15 -14.42
N ILE A 174 6.25 -17.10 -14.04
CA ILE A 174 6.66 -16.01 -14.90
C ILE A 174 7.74 -16.48 -15.89
N GLY A 175 8.58 -17.39 -15.47
CA GLY A 175 9.66 -17.97 -16.30
C GLY A 175 10.91 -17.10 -16.35
N VAL A 176 11.21 -16.35 -15.28
CA VAL A 176 12.43 -15.56 -15.10
C VAL A 176 12.73 -15.37 -13.61
N GLY A 177 14.02 -15.27 -13.28
CA GLY A 177 14.51 -14.95 -11.95
C GLY A 177 15.05 -16.18 -11.21
N GLU A 178 16.07 -15.94 -10.40
CA GLU A 178 16.68 -16.89 -9.48
C GLU A 178 16.94 -16.20 -8.14
N ILE A 179 16.79 -16.93 -7.02
CA ILE A 179 17.17 -16.45 -5.70
C ILE A 179 18.69 -16.55 -5.57
N ALA A 180 19.38 -15.42 -5.52
CA ALA A 180 20.83 -15.38 -5.37
C ALA A 180 21.27 -15.45 -3.90
N THR A 181 20.55 -14.78 -3.01
CA THR A 181 20.82 -14.81 -1.57
C THR A 181 19.53 -14.75 -0.77
N CYS A 182 19.56 -15.34 0.41
CA CYS A 182 18.47 -15.26 1.37
C CYS A 182 19.08 -14.94 2.74
N LEU A 183 18.75 -13.78 3.28
CA LEU A 183 19.26 -13.32 4.56
C LEU A 183 18.10 -13.23 5.55
N LEU A 184 18.24 -13.94 6.67
CA LEU A 184 17.37 -13.69 7.82
C LEU A 184 17.85 -12.39 8.48
N TYR A 185 17.00 -11.37 8.44
CA TYR A 185 17.29 -10.11 9.11
C TYR A 185 17.20 -10.31 10.61
N THR A 186 18.32 -10.53 11.23
CA THR A 186 18.48 -10.30 12.66
C THR A 186 18.94 -8.86 12.82
N SER A 187 18.01 -7.93 13.00
CA SER A 187 18.39 -6.60 13.45
C SER A 187 19.01 -6.74 14.83
N PRO A 188 20.28 -6.41 15.03
CA PRO A 188 20.70 -6.08 16.36
C PRO A 188 19.92 -4.84 16.76
N SER A 189 18.91 -5.02 17.57
CA SER A 189 18.26 -3.90 18.24
C SER A 189 19.35 -3.09 18.93
N PRO A 190 19.44 -1.77 18.72
CA PRO A 190 20.34 -0.95 19.48
C PRO A 190 19.97 -0.99 20.96
#